data_a7eae19dc7d8884f4ab0f5c74bbf4914
#
_entry.id   a7eae19dc7d8884f4ab0f5c74bbf4914
#
_cell.length_a   1.000
_cell.length_b   1.000
_cell.length_c   1.000
_cell.angle_alpha   90.00
_cell.angle_beta   90.00
_cell.angle_gamma   90.00
#
_symmetry.space_group_name_H-M   'P 1'
#
loop_
_entity.id
_entity.type
_entity.pdbx_description
1 polymer ?
#
loop_
_entity_poly.entity_id
_entity_poly.type
_entity_poly.pdbx_seq_one_letter_code
_entity_poly.pdbx_strand_id
1 'polypeptide(L)'
;MTRRRLDAELVRRGLARSREQARALVGAGRVRVRGVVATKPATMVDDAEALTVESDDSDPGYASRGAWKLAGALERMGGPDVRGRRCLDAGASTGGFTDVLLRAGADHVVCVDVGYGLLDWRLRTDDRVTVLDRTNVRMLQPADLPYAPDVIVADLSFISLELVLPALFACAAPGADVVPMVKPQFEAGREAVGSGGVVREIAPRIEAVRRIAATAYGMGWGTQAVAASPLPGPSGNVEFFLWLRRGAPPPDDGRIAEIVEAGP
;
A
#
# COMPACT_ATOMS: atom_id res chain seq x y z
N MET A 1 -22.74 27.84 19.05
CA MET A 1 -22.57 26.45 18.54
C MET A 1 -21.62 26.49 17.37
N THR A 2 -20.54 25.72 17.42
CA THR A 2 -19.50 25.74 16.37
C THR A 2 -19.88 24.71 15.33
N ARG A 3 -20.20 25.15 14.11
CA ARG A 3 -20.48 24.26 12.99
C ARG A 3 -19.17 23.82 12.31
N ARG A 4 -19.05 22.54 12.05
CA ARG A 4 -17.91 21.94 11.34
C ARG A 4 -18.38 21.10 10.16
N ARG A 5 -17.49 20.90 9.21
CA ARG A 5 -17.76 19.97 8.11
C ARG A 5 -17.90 18.55 8.66
N LEU A 6 -18.85 17.79 8.13
CA LEU A 6 -19.13 16.41 8.54
C LEU A 6 -17.88 15.52 8.48
N ASP A 7 -17.07 15.63 7.39
CA ASP A 7 -15.83 14.86 7.27
C ASP A 7 -14.82 15.16 8.40
N ALA A 8 -14.74 16.40 8.84
CA ALA A 8 -13.87 16.80 9.95
C ALA A 8 -14.45 16.41 11.32
N GLU A 9 -15.77 16.50 11.47
CA GLU A 9 -16.46 16.18 12.72
C GLU A 9 -16.46 14.67 13.00
N LEU A 10 -16.58 13.83 11.95
CA LEU A 10 -16.44 12.38 12.08
C LEU A 10 -15.06 11.99 12.63
N VAL A 11 -14.01 12.63 12.15
CA VAL A 11 -12.65 12.40 12.66
C VAL A 11 -12.51 12.88 14.10
N ARG A 12 -13.00 14.08 14.41
CA ARG A 12 -12.93 14.64 15.77
C ARG A 12 -13.62 13.76 16.80
N ARG A 13 -14.74 13.10 16.43
CA ARG A 13 -15.49 12.18 17.32
C ARG A 13 -14.95 10.76 17.33
N GLY A 14 -13.86 10.46 16.60
CA GLY A 14 -13.33 9.10 16.50
C GLY A 14 -14.20 8.14 15.67
N LEU A 15 -15.19 8.67 14.94
CA LEU A 15 -16.07 7.90 14.05
C LEU A 15 -15.44 7.59 12.70
N ALA A 16 -14.34 8.27 12.37
CA ALA A 16 -13.47 7.98 11.24
C ALA A 16 -12.02 8.30 11.63
N ARG A 17 -11.05 7.55 11.10
CA ARG A 17 -9.62 7.69 11.40
C ARG A 17 -8.98 8.85 10.64
N SER A 18 -9.54 9.18 9.48
CA SER A 18 -9.06 10.26 8.61
C SER A 18 -10.20 10.91 7.86
N ARG A 19 -9.96 12.14 7.34
CA ARG A 19 -10.94 12.83 6.49
C ARG A 19 -11.20 12.08 5.18
N GLU A 20 -10.24 11.33 4.68
CA GLU A 20 -10.40 10.47 3.50
C GLU A 20 -11.37 9.34 3.80
N GLN A 21 -11.19 8.62 4.91
CA GLN A 21 -12.12 7.59 5.34
C GLN A 21 -13.52 8.17 5.60
N ALA A 22 -13.61 9.32 6.25
CA ALA A 22 -14.89 9.98 6.47
C ALA A 22 -15.64 10.27 5.16
N ARG A 23 -14.91 10.73 4.12
CA ARG A 23 -15.49 10.96 2.78
C ARG A 23 -15.94 9.66 2.12
N ALA A 24 -15.16 8.60 2.24
CA ALA A 24 -15.53 7.29 1.72
C ALA A 24 -16.78 6.73 2.40
N LEU A 25 -16.89 6.84 3.73
CA LEU A 25 -18.06 6.43 4.49
C LEU A 25 -19.33 7.21 4.08
N VAL A 26 -19.20 8.53 3.88
CA VAL A 26 -20.32 9.35 3.40
C VAL A 26 -20.69 8.98 1.96
N GLY A 27 -19.71 8.77 1.08
CA GLY A 27 -19.95 8.35 -0.30
C GLY A 27 -20.60 6.98 -0.41
N ALA A 28 -20.33 6.08 0.53
CA ALA A 28 -20.95 4.76 0.63
C ALA A 28 -22.34 4.79 1.30
N GLY A 29 -22.85 5.98 1.72
CA GLY A 29 -24.15 6.10 2.38
C GLY A 29 -24.20 5.57 3.81
N ARG A 30 -23.04 5.30 4.43
CA ARG A 30 -22.92 4.67 5.77
C ARG A 30 -22.96 5.68 6.92
N VAL A 31 -23.02 6.97 6.63
CA VAL A 31 -23.09 8.01 7.66
C VAL A 31 -24.50 8.57 7.75
N ARG A 32 -25.03 8.63 8.94
CA ARG A 32 -26.32 9.29 9.22
C ARG A 32 -26.12 10.50 10.13
N VAL A 33 -26.76 11.57 9.76
CA VAL A 33 -26.89 12.80 10.57
C VAL A 33 -28.34 12.88 11.04
N ARG A 34 -28.58 12.83 12.34
CA ARG A 34 -29.96 12.80 12.91
C ARG A 34 -30.83 11.68 12.31
N GLY A 35 -30.23 10.52 12.03
CA GLY A 35 -30.91 9.37 11.42
C GLY A 35 -31.10 9.44 9.90
N VAL A 36 -30.74 10.55 9.23
CA VAL A 36 -30.85 10.72 7.78
C VAL A 36 -29.49 10.47 7.14
N VAL A 37 -29.45 9.69 6.05
CA VAL A 37 -28.21 9.39 5.31
C VAL A 37 -27.59 10.68 4.78
N ALA A 38 -26.33 10.90 5.11
CA ALA A 38 -25.56 12.03 4.62
C ALA A 38 -24.97 11.73 3.23
N THR A 39 -25.17 12.65 2.30
CA THR A 39 -24.69 12.50 0.90
C THR A 39 -23.50 13.37 0.56
N LYS A 40 -23.17 14.36 1.41
CA LYS A 40 -22.09 15.32 1.17
C LYS A 40 -21.13 15.41 2.36
N PRO A 41 -19.84 15.08 2.19
CA PRO A 41 -18.83 15.19 3.25
C PRO A 41 -18.65 16.62 3.79
N ALA A 42 -19.00 17.60 2.98
CA ALA A 42 -18.91 19.03 3.33
C ALA A 42 -20.14 19.57 4.11
N THR A 43 -21.15 18.74 4.35
CA THR A 43 -22.32 19.14 5.15
C THR A 43 -21.87 19.72 6.50
N MET A 44 -22.43 20.86 6.86
CA MET A 44 -22.12 21.53 8.13
C MET A 44 -22.98 20.94 9.24
N VAL A 45 -22.33 20.38 10.25
CA VAL A 45 -22.95 19.78 11.45
C VAL A 45 -22.48 20.49 12.70
N ASP A 46 -23.29 20.49 13.74
CA ASP A 46 -22.92 21.04 15.04
C ASP A 46 -22.53 19.94 16.06
N ASP A 47 -21.97 20.37 17.18
CA ASP A 47 -21.46 19.46 18.22
C ASP A 47 -22.60 18.61 18.88
N ALA A 48 -23.85 19.04 18.80
CA ALA A 48 -24.98 18.35 19.41
C ALA A 48 -25.69 17.39 18.44
N GLU A 49 -25.37 17.44 17.14
CA GLU A 49 -26.03 16.57 16.17
C GLU A 49 -25.61 15.11 16.36
N ALA A 50 -26.59 14.22 16.41
CA ALA A 50 -26.33 12.78 16.45
C ALA A 50 -25.74 12.33 15.12
N LEU A 51 -24.51 11.80 15.17
CA LEU A 51 -23.82 11.18 14.05
C LEU A 51 -23.69 9.69 14.32
N THR A 52 -24.12 8.88 13.37
CA THR A 52 -23.91 7.43 13.41
C THR A 52 -23.23 6.97 12.14
N VAL A 53 -22.31 6.02 12.28
CA VAL A 53 -21.67 5.32 11.18
C VAL A 53 -22.12 3.87 11.24
N GLU A 54 -22.73 3.40 10.16
CA GLU A 54 -23.13 1.99 10.07
C GLU A 54 -21.87 1.13 9.98
N SER A 55 -21.77 0.12 10.85
CA SER A 55 -20.74 -0.90 10.76
C SER A 55 -20.92 -1.67 9.45
N ASP A 56 -19.83 -2.13 8.90
CA ASP A 56 -19.82 -3.09 7.81
C ASP A 56 -19.10 -4.31 8.32
N ASP A 57 -19.85 -5.34 8.59
CA ASP A 57 -19.31 -6.59 9.14
C ASP A 57 -18.33 -7.25 8.14
N SER A 58 -18.37 -6.84 6.87
CA SER A 58 -17.40 -7.26 5.83
C SER A 58 -16.15 -6.38 5.80
N ASP A 59 -16.14 -5.19 6.44
CA ASP A 59 -14.94 -4.34 6.52
C ASP A 59 -14.03 -4.82 7.65
N PRO A 60 -12.88 -5.43 7.34
CA PRO A 60 -11.95 -5.89 8.37
C PRO A 60 -11.36 -4.74 9.20
N GLY A 61 -11.70 -3.50 8.88
CA GLY A 61 -11.22 -2.33 9.61
C GLY A 61 -9.72 -2.10 9.48
N TYR A 62 -9.16 -2.27 8.29
CA TYR A 62 -7.75 -2.03 8.01
C TYR A 62 -7.31 -0.60 8.32
N ALA A 63 -6.02 -0.41 8.63
CA ALA A 63 -5.44 0.89 8.94
C ALA A 63 -5.56 1.90 7.78
N SER A 64 -5.54 1.45 6.53
CA SER A 64 -5.73 2.29 5.36
C SER A 64 -6.21 1.52 4.13
N ARG A 65 -6.58 2.25 3.06
CA ARG A 65 -6.91 1.66 1.75
C ARG A 65 -5.78 0.85 1.13
N GLY A 66 -4.52 1.18 1.47
CA GLY A 66 -3.34 0.43 1.02
C GLY A 66 -3.43 -1.06 1.39
N ALA A 67 -4.03 -1.39 2.52
CA ALA A 67 -4.24 -2.76 2.97
C ALA A 67 -4.98 -3.63 1.94
N TRP A 68 -6.07 -3.11 1.38
CA TRP A 68 -6.82 -3.84 0.35
C TRP A 68 -6.00 -4.12 -0.89
N LYS A 69 -5.06 -3.22 -1.25
CA LYS A 69 -4.17 -3.44 -2.39
C LYS A 69 -3.27 -4.64 -2.16
N LEU A 70 -2.57 -4.67 -1.02
CA LEU A 70 -1.67 -5.78 -0.68
C LEU A 70 -2.43 -7.08 -0.47
N ALA A 71 -3.52 -7.07 0.31
CA ALA A 71 -4.30 -8.28 0.59
C ALA A 71 -4.78 -8.95 -0.70
N GLY A 72 -5.40 -8.18 -1.60
CA GLY A 72 -5.86 -8.72 -2.87
C GLY A 72 -4.74 -9.11 -3.83
N ALA A 73 -3.58 -8.44 -3.78
CA ALA A 73 -2.43 -8.85 -4.58
C ALA A 73 -1.85 -10.18 -4.09
N LEU A 74 -1.68 -10.37 -2.78
CA LEU A 74 -1.23 -11.62 -2.19
C LEU A 74 -2.17 -12.78 -2.53
N GLU A 75 -3.49 -12.55 -2.45
CA GLU A 75 -4.49 -13.54 -2.84
C GLU A 75 -4.37 -13.92 -4.33
N ARG A 76 -4.32 -12.93 -5.22
CA ARG A 76 -4.21 -13.15 -6.67
C ARG A 76 -2.90 -13.85 -7.08
N MET A 77 -1.81 -13.57 -6.38
CA MET A 77 -0.51 -14.21 -6.64
C MET A 77 -0.36 -15.58 -5.97
N GLY A 78 -1.25 -15.94 -5.04
CA GLY A 78 -1.13 -17.17 -4.25
C GLY A 78 0.02 -17.13 -3.22
N GLY A 79 0.39 -15.95 -2.76
CA GLY A 79 1.48 -15.78 -1.80
C GLY A 79 2.27 -14.47 -1.99
N PRO A 80 3.40 -14.29 -1.27
CA PRO A 80 4.05 -15.24 -0.35
C PRO A 80 3.26 -15.46 0.95
N ASP A 81 3.40 -16.64 1.56
CA ASP A 81 2.94 -16.87 2.93
C ASP A 81 3.84 -16.09 3.90
N VAL A 82 3.21 -15.29 4.76
CA VAL A 82 3.91 -14.42 5.71
C VAL A 82 3.85 -14.93 7.15
N ARG A 83 3.16 -16.05 7.39
CA ARG A 83 2.92 -16.60 8.72
C ARG A 83 4.22 -17.04 9.38
N GLY A 84 4.46 -16.54 10.60
CA GLY A 84 5.68 -16.82 11.35
C GLY A 84 6.93 -16.17 10.74
N ARG A 85 6.80 -15.21 9.82
CA ARG A 85 7.93 -14.58 9.14
C ARG A 85 8.17 -13.14 9.64
N ARG A 86 9.42 -12.72 9.59
CA ARG A 86 9.84 -11.37 9.92
C ARG A 86 9.80 -10.51 8.66
N CYS A 87 9.05 -9.43 8.72
CA CYS A 87 8.72 -8.62 7.56
C CYS A 87 9.34 -7.22 7.63
N LEU A 88 9.49 -6.61 6.45
CA LEU A 88 9.79 -5.19 6.27
C LEU A 88 8.68 -4.57 5.43
N ASP A 89 8.08 -3.47 5.92
CA ASP A 89 7.15 -2.61 5.19
C ASP A 89 7.87 -1.30 4.82
N ALA A 90 8.28 -1.19 3.56
CA ALA A 90 9.01 -0.06 3.02
C ALA A 90 8.04 0.97 2.43
N GLY A 91 7.93 2.13 3.08
CA GLY A 91 6.90 3.14 2.81
C GLY A 91 5.63 2.87 3.60
N ALA A 92 5.76 2.56 4.89
CA ALA A 92 4.66 2.09 5.73
C ALA A 92 3.51 3.10 5.86
N SER A 93 3.77 4.41 5.77
CA SER A 93 2.77 5.47 5.88
C SER A 93 1.84 5.25 7.08
N THR A 94 0.52 5.12 6.86
CA THR A 94 -0.46 4.84 7.92
C THR A 94 -0.52 3.37 8.37
N GLY A 95 0.27 2.48 7.75
CA GLY A 95 0.41 1.09 8.16
C GLY A 95 -0.55 0.11 7.48
N GLY A 96 -1.07 0.47 6.30
CA GLY A 96 -1.98 -0.44 5.60
C GLY A 96 -1.35 -1.80 5.29
N PHE A 97 -0.13 -1.82 4.77
CA PHE A 97 0.58 -3.07 4.48
C PHE A 97 0.97 -3.79 5.76
N THR A 98 1.48 -3.08 6.75
CA THR A 98 1.78 -3.62 8.09
C THR A 98 0.58 -4.34 8.70
N ASP A 99 -0.61 -3.74 8.66
CA ASP A 99 -1.84 -4.33 9.21
C ASP A 99 -2.19 -5.67 8.50
N VAL A 100 -2.02 -5.74 7.18
CA VAL A 100 -2.21 -6.99 6.42
C VAL A 100 -1.21 -8.06 6.85
N LEU A 101 0.07 -7.71 6.94
CA LEU A 101 1.13 -8.65 7.34
C LEU A 101 0.87 -9.22 8.74
N LEU A 102 0.54 -8.37 9.71
CA LEU A 102 0.25 -8.80 11.09
C LEU A 102 -0.98 -9.69 11.18
N ARG A 103 -2.06 -9.37 10.45
CA ARG A 103 -3.29 -10.19 10.38
C ARG A 103 -3.07 -11.52 9.67
N ALA A 104 -2.17 -11.55 8.70
CA ALA A 104 -1.76 -12.77 8.02
C ALA A 104 -0.78 -13.62 8.86
N GLY A 105 -0.43 -13.17 10.07
CA GLY A 105 0.36 -13.94 11.04
C GLY A 105 1.86 -13.72 10.97
N ALA A 106 2.33 -12.57 10.47
CA ALA A 106 3.73 -12.18 10.56
C ALA A 106 4.17 -12.14 12.05
N ASP A 107 5.36 -12.64 12.33
CA ASP A 107 5.94 -12.61 13.69
C ASP A 107 6.32 -11.19 14.09
N HIS A 108 6.89 -10.46 13.15
CA HIS A 108 7.34 -9.09 13.39
C HIS A 108 7.40 -8.29 12.08
N VAL A 109 7.10 -7.00 12.14
CA VAL A 109 7.17 -6.07 11.00
C VAL A 109 8.01 -4.84 11.37
N VAL A 110 9.06 -4.58 10.60
CA VAL A 110 9.77 -3.31 10.62
C VAL A 110 9.12 -2.35 9.63
N CYS A 111 8.61 -1.23 10.12
CA CYS A 111 7.97 -0.18 9.31
C CYS A 111 8.98 0.93 9.03
N VAL A 112 9.29 1.17 7.77
CA VAL A 112 10.22 2.23 7.35
C VAL A 112 9.49 3.28 6.57
N ASP A 113 9.59 4.56 6.96
CA ASP A 113 9.01 5.69 6.24
C ASP A 113 9.86 6.96 6.38
N VAL A 114 9.88 7.79 5.34
CA VAL A 114 10.53 9.13 5.37
C VAL A 114 9.74 10.13 6.22
N GLY A 115 8.44 9.89 6.42
CA GLY A 115 7.57 10.67 7.27
C GLY A 115 7.86 10.45 8.76
N TYR A 116 7.12 11.14 9.59
CA TYR A 116 7.21 11.02 11.05
C TYR A 116 5.83 10.92 11.68
N GLY A 117 5.62 9.89 12.51
CA GLY A 117 4.38 9.74 13.28
C GLY A 117 3.15 9.46 12.41
N LEU A 118 3.32 8.90 11.21
CA LEU A 118 2.22 8.62 10.29
C LEU A 118 1.48 7.33 10.64
N LEU A 119 2.18 6.36 11.22
CA LEU A 119 1.66 5.02 11.49
C LEU A 119 0.48 5.09 12.46
N ASP A 120 -0.61 4.36 12.16
CA ASP A 120 -1.79 4.22 13.03
C ASP A 120 -1.33 3.81 14.45
N TRP A 121 -1.91 4.46 15.47
CA TRP A 121 -1.51 4.26 16.86
C TRP A 121 -1.59 2.80 17.31
N ARG A 122 -2.58 2.05 16.86
CA ARG A 122 -2.76 0.62 17.19
C ARG A 122 -1.58 -0.22 16.69
N LEU A 123 -1.06 0.11 15.50
CA LEU A 123 0.10 -0.57 14.93
C LEU A 123 1.39 -0.12 15.61
N ARG A 124 1.50 1.18 15.89
CA ARG A 124 2.67 1.75 16.56
C ARG A 124 2.89 1.19 17.98
N THR A 125 1.82 0.78 18.64
CA THR A 125 1.86 0.20 20.00
C THR A 125 1.79 -1.33 20.04
N ASP A 126 1.78 -2.00 18.89
CA ASP A 126 1.84 -3.46 18.81
C ASP A 126 3.30 -3.92 19.03
N ASP A 127 3.50 -4.84 19.98
CA ASP A 127 4.83 -5.37 20.33
C ASP A 127 5.54 -6.06 19.15
N ARG A 128 4.81 -6.43 18.12
CA ARG A 128 5.33 -7.02 16.88
C ARG A 128 5.76 -5.98 15.85
N VAL A 129 5.77 -4.69 16.18
CA VAL A 129 6.09 -3.61 15.24
C VAL A 129 7.29 -2.81 15.73
N THR A 130 8.27 -2.64 14.85
CA THR A 130 9.36 -1.66 15.02
C THR A 130 9.19 -0.54 14.02
N VAL A 131 9.25 0.72 14.47
CA VAL A 131 9.04 1.89 13.60
C VAL A 131 10.37 2.63 13.39
N LEU A 132 10.73 2.80 12.12
CA LEU A 132 11.87 3.59 11.66
C LEU A 132 11.35 4.80 10.88
N ASP A 133 10.90 5.81 11.62
CA ASP A 133 10.47 7.10 11.06
C ASP A 133 11.68 7.89 10.50
N ARG A 134 11.43 8.81 9.56
CA ARG A 134 12.44 9.69 8.92
C ARG A 134 13.59 8.92 8.26
N THR A 135 13.30 7.72 7.78
CA THR A 135 14.27 6.82 7.17
C THR A 135 14.02 6.69 5.67
N ASN A 136 15.03 7.04 4.87
CA ASN A 136 14.94 6.90 3.42
C ASN A 136 15.29 5.47 3.02
N VAL A 137 14.31 4.74 2.49
CA VAL A 137 14.46 3.34 2.06
C VAL A 137 15.63 3.15 1.06
N ARG A 138 15.90 4.13 0.20
CA ARG A 138 17.03 4.08 -0.74
C ARG A 138 18.40 3.97 -0.04
N MET A 139 18.50 4.49 1.18
CA MET A 139 19.74 4.52 1.97
C MET A 139 19.79 3.43 3.03
N LEU A 140 18.74 2.59 3.10
CA LEU A 140 18.62 1.54 4.11
C LEU A 140 19.74 0.52 3.97
N GLN A 141 20.35 0.15 5.08
CA GLN A 141 21.40 -0.85 5.17
C GLN A 141 20.99 -2.00 6.10
N PRO A 142 21.56 -3.20 5.94
CA PRO A 142 21.28 -4.32 6.84
C PRO A 142 21.49 -4.01 8.32
N ALA A 143 22.47 -3.15 8.63
CA ALA A 143 22.79 -2.75 10.01
C ALA A 143 21.73 -1.83 10.65
N ASP A 144 20.85 -1.21 9.86
CA ASP A 144 19.75 -0.37 10.35
C ASP A 144 18.56 -1.21 10.84
N LEU A 145 18.53 -2.50 10.48
CA LEU A 145 17.42 -3.41 10.79
C LEU A 145 17.78 -4.36 11.93
N PRO A 146 16.83 -4.72 12.79
CA PRO A 146 17.05 -5.68 13.89
C PRO A 146 17.28 -7.11 13.36
N TYR A 147 16.98 -7.38 12.10
CA TYR A 147 17.16 -8.68 11.43
C TYR A 147 17.11 -8.51 9.92
N ALA A 148 17.60 -9.50 9.18
CA ALA A 148 17.32 -9.63 7.75
C ALA A 148 15.87 -10.10 7.54
N PRO A 149 14.99 -9.34 6.87
CA PRO A 149 13.59 -9.71 6.67
C PRO A 149 13.41 -10.88 5.71
N ASP A 150 12.49 -11.77 6.06
CA ASP A 150 12.08 -12.91 5.23
C ASP A 150 11.06 -12.51 4.16
N VAL A 151 10.30 -11.44 4.40
CA VAL A 151 9.38 -10.83 3.44
C VAL A 151 9.56 -9.33 3.45
N ILE A 152 9.66 -8.73 2.27
CA ILE A 152 9.71 -7.27 2.09
C ILE A 152 8.54 -6.87 1.22
N VAL A 153 7.70 -5.97 1.71
CA VAL A 153 6.68 -5.28 0.91
C VAL A 153 7.09 -3.82 0.71
N ALA A 154 6.71 -3.21 -0.42
CA ALA A 154 7.07 -1.81 -0.67
C ALA A 154 5.94 -1.06 -1.39
N ASP A 155 5.49 0.05 -0.78
CA ASP A 155 4.55 1.01 -1.35
C ASP A 155 5.18 2.41 -1.34
N LEU A 156 6.01 2.70 -2.33
CA LEU A 156 6.79 3.93 -2.41
C LEU A 156 6.20 4.92 -3.42
N SER A 157 6.33 6.21 -3.15
CA SER A 157 5.85 7.27 -4.03
C SER A 157 6.96 8.25 -4.38
N PHE A 158 6.89 8.82 -5.59
CA PHE A 158 7.80 9.84 -6.10
C PHE A 158 9.26 9.37 -6.27
N ILE A 159 9.47 8.07 -6.39
CA ILE A 159 10.77 7.45 -6.64
C ILE A 159 10.57 6.21 -7.52
N SER A 160 11.51 5.95 -8.43
CA SER A 160 11.54 4.70 -9.18
C SER A 160 12.04 3.55 -8.30
N LEU A 161 11.42 2.39 -8.46
CA LEU A 161 11.86 1.16 -7.79
C LEU A 161 13.29 0.75 -8.20
N GLU A 162 13.76 1.11 -9.41
CA GLU A 162 15.15 0.86 -9.83
C GLU A 162 16.17 1.42 -8.84
N LEU A 163 15.86 2.56 -8.20
CA LEU A 163 16.74 3.22 -7.24
C LEU A 163 16.66 2.61 -5.83
N VAL A 164 15.62 1.85 -5.54
CA VAL A 164 15.31 1.34 -4.19
C VAL A 164 15.59 -0.16 -4.07
N LEU A 165 15.33 -0.92 -5.12
CA LEU A 165 15.54 -2.37 -5.13
C LEU A 165 16.94 -2.80 -4.64
N PRO A 166 18.06 -2.11 -5.00
CA PRO A 166 19.37 -2.50 -4.48
C PRO A 166 19.45 -2.52 -2.95
N ALA A 167 18.87 -1.51 -2.28
CA ALA A 167 18.85 -1.41 -0.82
C ALA A 167 17.95 -2.50 -0.19
N LEU A 168 16.76 -2.72 -0.76
CA LEU A 168 15.84 -3.77 -0.29
C LEU A 168 16.47 -5.17 -0.42
N PHE A 169 17.12 -5.44 -1.57
CA PHE A 169 17.77 -6.72 -1.82
C PHE A 169 19.02 -6.96 -0.95
N ALA A 170 19.72 -5.89 -0.58
CA ALA A 170 20.84 -5.98 0.34
C ALA A 170 20.38 -6.32 1.77
N CYS A 171 19.21 -5.86 2.17
CA CYS A 171 18.64 -6.13 3.51
C CYS A 171 17.98 -7.52 3.61
N ALA A 172 17.58 -8.11 2.49
CA ALA A 172 16.76 -9.33 2.46
C ALA A 172 17.52 -10.56 2.98
N ALA A 173 16.83 -11.42 3.74
CA ALA A 173 17.35 -12.71 4.16
C ALA A 173 17.60 -13.66 2.95
N PRO A 174 18.48 -14.66 3.08
CA PRO A 174 18.57 -15.73 2.11
C PRO A 174 17.22 -16.42 1.92
N GLY A 175 16.71 -16.47 0.68
CA GLY A 175 15.39 -17.06 0.39
C GLY A 175 14.19 -16.15 0.69
N ALA A 176 14.43 -14.87 0.95
CA ALA A 176 13.36 -13.90 1.14
C ALA A 176 12.49 -13.72 -0.11
N ASP A 177 11.27 -13.26 0.14
CA ASP A 177 10.33 -12.80 -0.86
C ASP A 177 10.23 -11.27 -0.83
N VAL A 178 10.25 -10.63 -2.00
CA VAL A 178 10.11 -9.17 -2.12
C VAL A 178 8.91 -8.84 -2.99
N VAL A 179 7.98 -8.04 -2.46
CA VAL A 179 6.71 -7.72 -3.10
C VAL A 179 6.57 -6.20 -3.24
N PRO A 180 7.26 -5.58 -4.21
CA PRO A 180 7.13 -4.16 -4.48
C PRO A 180 5.87 -3.86 -5.29
N MET A 181 5.24 -2.72 -5.00
CA MET A 181 4.17 -2.17 -5.82
C MET A 181 4.73 -1.25 -6.90
N VAL A 182 4.63 -1.68 -8.15
CA VAL A 182 5.02 -0.91 -9.33
C VAL A 182 3.95 0.14 -9.63
N LYS A 183 4.36 1.38 -9.66
CA LYS A 183 3.49 2.53 -9.97
C LYS A 183 3.92 3.13 -11.31
N PRO A 184 3.21 2.86 -12.41
CA PRO A 184 3.61 3.32 -13.73
C PRO A 184 3.91 4.82 -13.81
N GLN A 185 3.21 5.65 -13.04
CA GLN A 185 3.41 7.10 -13.00
C GLN A 185 4.78 7.53 -12.44
N PHE A 186 5.48 6.66 -11.72
CA PHE A 186 6.83 6.93 -11.21
C PHE A 186 7.91 6.15 -11.97
N GLU A 187 7.49 5.24 -12.85
CA GLU A 187 8.38 4.42 -13.66
C GLU A 187 8.41 4.85 -15.13
N ALA A 188 7.27 5.22 -15.69
CA ALA A 188 7.20 5.72 -17.06
C ALA A 188 7.87 7.10 -17.19
N GLY A 189 8.47 7.37 -18.34
CA GLY A 189 9.00 8.70 -18.66
C GLY A 189 7.93 9.80 -18.58
N ARG A 190 8.36 11.04 -18.42
CA ARG A 190 7.44 12.21 -18.29
C ARG A 190 6.44 12.33 -19.44
N GLU A 191 6.80 11.88 -20.62
CA GLU A 191 5.95 11.93 -21.82
C GLU A 191 4.74 10.98 -21.74
N ALA A 192 4.88 9.87 -21.00
CA ALA A 192 3.80 8.90 -20.80
C ALA A 192 2.83 9.30 -19.67
N VAL A 193 3.20 10.30 -18.88
CA VAL A 193 2.38 10.77 -17.75
C VAL A 193 1.47 11.91 -18.23
N GLY A 194 0.19 11.61 -18.39
CA GLY A 194 -0.81 12.60 -18.84
C GLY A 194 -1.20 13.60 -17.76
N SER A 195 -2.14 14.47 -18.11
CA SER A 195 -2.69 15.48 -17.19
C SER A 195 -3.24 14.82 -15.92
N GLY A 196 -2.94 15.39 -14.76
CA GLY A 196 -3.31 14.84 -13.45
C GLY A 196 -2.39 13.73 -12.94
N GLY A 197 -1.23 13.47 -13.60
CA GLY A 197 -0.27 12.47 -13.14
C GLY A 197 -0.70 11.03 -13.42
N VAL A 198 -1.55 10.81 -14.45
CA VAL A 198 -2.11 9.48 -14.74
C VAL A 198 -1.54 8.92 -16.04
N VAL A 199 -1.01 7.70 -15.98
CA VAL A 199 -0.61 6.91 -17.14
C VAL A 199 -1.85 6.13 -17.63
N ARG A 200 -2.44 6.58 -18.75
CA ARG A 200 -3.69 6.01 -19.28
C ARG A 200 -3.45 4.89 -20.27
N GLU A 201 -2.42 5.04 -21.08
CA GLU A 201 -2.07 4.08 -22.12
C GLU A 201 -1.57 2.76 -21.53
N ILE A 202 -1.95 1.64 -22.15
CA ILE A 202 -1.60 0.31 -21.69
C ILE A 202 -0.10 0.02 -21.92
N ALA A 203 0.43 0.39 -23.09
CA ALA A 203 1.80 0.10 -23.45
C ALA A 203 2.85 0.68 -22.47
N PRO A 204 2.76 1.96 -22.02
CA PRO A 204 3.65 2.46 -20.97
C PRO A 204 3.50 1.76 -19.61
N ARG A 205 2.31 1.23 -19.29
CA ARG A 205 2.12 0.44 -18.05
C ARG A 205 2.83 -0.90 -18.16
N ILE A 206 2.69 -1.60 -19.29
CA ILE A 206 3.40 -2.86 -19.56
C ILE A 206 4.91 -2.63 -19.47
N GLU A 207 5.41 -1.59 -20.14
CA GLU A 207 6.84 -1.27 -20.13
C GLU A 207 7.36 -0.96 -18.74
N ALA A 208 6.61 -0.24 -17.91
CA ALA A 208 6.98 0.04 -16.53
C ALA A 208 7.14 -1.25 -15.70
N VAL A 209 6.19 -2.19 -15.81
CA VAL A 209 6.26 -3.45 -15.07
C VAL A 209 7.41 -4.33 -15.57
N ARG A 210 7.58 -4.45 -16.90
CA ARG A 210 8.67 -5.21 -17.52
C ARG A 210 10.03 -4.71 -17.10
N ARG A 211 10.24 -3.39 -17.14
CA ARG A 211 11.49 -2.76 -16.78
C ARG A 211 11.86 -3.05 -15.34
N ILE A 212 10.95 -2.93 -14.40
CA ILE A 212 11.23 -3.23 -12.98
C ILE A 212 11.51 -4.71 -12.79
N ALA A 213 10.78 -5.60 -13.43
CA ALA A 213 11.01 -7.04 -13.37
C ALA A 213 12.37 -7.43 -13.97
N ALA A 214 12.73 -6.83 -15.11
CA ALA A 214 14.04 -7.05 -15.76
C ALA A 214 15.20 -6.50 -14.91
N THR A 215 15.03 -5.32 -14.31
CA THR A 215 16.00 -4.73 -13.37
C THR A 215 16.23 -5.67 -12.17
N ALA A 216 15.16 -6.19 -11.57
CA ALA A 216 15.28 -7.16 -10.49
C ALA A 216 16.00 -8.44 -10.93
N TYR A 217 15.67 -8.94 -12.11
CA TYR A 217 16.30 -10.14 -12.66
C TYR A 217 17.80 -9.95 -12.90
N GLY A 218 18.20 -8.78 -13.41
CA GLY A 218 19.62 -8.42 -13.55
C GLY A 218 20.40 -8.39 -12.23
N MET A 219 19.68 -8.25 -11.09
CA MET A 219 20.25 -8.33 -9.73
C MET A 219 20.10 -9.74 -9.10
N GLY A 220 19.67 -10.75 -9.86
CA GLY A 220 19.51 -12.13 -9.40
C GLY A 220 18.19 -12.44 -8.72
N TRP A 221 17.17 -11.57 -8.90
CA TRP A 221 15.81 -11.75 -8.36
C TRP A 221 14.81 -11.97 -9.51
N GLY A 222 14.41 -13.23 -9.70
CA GLY A 222 13.40 -13.57 -10.71
C GLY A 222 11.99 -13.27 -10.27
N THR A 223 11.04 -13.35 -11.21
CA THR A 223 9.63 -13.04 -11.01
C THR A 223 8.83 -14.32 -10.78
N GLN A 224 8.34 -14.52 -9.57
CA GLN A 224 7.48 -15.65 -9.21
C GLN A 224 6.04 -15.44 -9.68
N ALA A 225 5.52 -14.22 -9.53
CA ALA A 225 4.18 -13.85 -9.97
C ALA A 225 4.05 -12.33 -10.18
N VAL A 226 3.00 -11.96 -10.88
CA VAL A 226 2.58 -10.56 -11.11
C VAL A 226 1.08 -10.46 -10.84
N ALA A 227 0.61 -9.35 -10.25
CA ALA A 227 -0.80 -9.07 -10.09
C ALA A 227 -1.09 -7.57 -10.27
N ALA A 228 -2.26 -7.25 -10.83
CA ALA A 228 -2.79 -5.90 -10.75
C ALA A 228 -3.35 -5.65 -9.35
N SER A 229 -3.12 -4.44 -8.82
CA SER A 229 -3.74 -3.99 -7.57
C SER A 229 -5.26 -3.96 -7.72
N PRO A 230 -6.04 -4.50 -6.76
CA PRO A 230 -7.50 -4.47 -6.85
C PRO A 230 -8.08 -3.06 -6.73
N LEU A 231 -7.29 -2.11 -6.24
CA LEU A 231 -7.69 -0.71 -6.10
C LEU A 231 -6.71 0.20 -6.83
N PRO A 232 -7.21 1.23 -7.52
CA PRO A 232 -6.35 2.24 -8.13
C PRO A 232 -5.69 3.13 -7.08
N GLY A 233 -4.61 3.80 -7.48
CA GLY A 233 -4.00 4.88 -6.72
C GLY A 233 -4.94 6.08 -6.55
N PRO A 234 -4.58 7.07 -5.69
CA PRO A 234 -5.44 8.22 -5.37
C PRO A 234 -5.86 9.05 -6.59
N SER A 235 -5.01 9.12 -7.61
CA SER A 235 -5.28 9.84 -8.87
C SER A 235 -5.93 8.96 -9.95
N GLY A 236 -6.20 7.68 -9.67
CA GLY A 236 -6.80 6.74 -10.60
C GLY A 236 -5.79 5.93 -11.44
N ASN A 237 -4.50 5.98 -11.11
CA ASN A 237 -3.51 5.10 -11.74
C ASN A 237 -3.75 3.64 -11.38
N VAL A 238 -3.65 2.76 -12.36
CA VAL A 238 -3.57 1.31 -12.12
C VAL A 238 -2.15 1.00 -11.66
N GLU A 239 -2.03 0.25 -10.58
CA GLU A 239 -0.77 -0.13 -9.95
C GLU A 239 -0.64 -1.66 -9.96
N PHE A 240 0.59 -2.17 -9.90
CA PHE A 240 0.86 -3.59 -10.06
C PHE A 240 1.81 -4.07 -8.97
N PHE A 241 1.73 -5.35 -8.62
CA PHE A 241 2.66 -6.00 -7.71
C PHE A 241 3.51 -7.01 -8.46
N LEU A 242 4.78 -7.06 -8.12
CA LEU A 242 5.68 -8.15 -8.50
C LEU A 242 5.97 -8.98 -7.25
N TRP A 243 5.97 -10.30 -7.39
CA TRP A 243 6.54 -11.17 -6.38
C TRP A 243 7.90 -11.64 -6.88
N LEU A 244 8.94 -11.15 -6.24
CA LEU A 244 10.35 -11.37 -6.62
C LEU A 244 11.00 -12.33 -5.62
N ARG A 245 11.81 -13.26 -6.13
CA ARG A 245 12.54 -14.23 -5.33
C ARG A 245 13.85 -14.62 -5.98
N ARG A 246 14.89 -14.86 -5.18
CA ARG A 246 16.15 -15.42 -5.72
C ARG A 246 15.90 -16.83 -6.28
N GLY A 247 16.43 -17.08 -7.48
CA GLY A 247 16.26 -18.36 -8.16
C GLY A 247 14.89 -18.59 -8.80
N ALA A 248 13.97 -17.63 -8.72
CA ALA A 248 12.74 -17.65 -9.54
C ALA A 248 13.06 -17.44 -11.02
N PRO A 249 12.15 -17.82 -11.94
CA PRO A 249 12.37 -17.68 -13.38
C PRO A 249 12.54 -16.21 -13.79
N PRO A 250 13.10 -15.95 -15.00
CA PRO A 250 13.08 -14.60 -15.57
C PRO A 250 11.64 -14.08 -15.72
N PRO A 251 11.46 -12.76 -15.83
CA PRO A 251 10.13 -12.21 -16.08
C PRO A 251 9.54 -12.74 -17.38
N ASP A 252 8.28 -13.14 -17.34
CA ASP A 252 7.52 -13.56 -18.51
C ASP A 252 6.80 -12.33 -19.08
N ASP A 253 7.31 -11.81 -20.20
CA ASP A 253 6.78 -10.60 -20.85
C ASP A 253 5.36 -10.79 -21.37
N GLY A 254 5.00 -11.99 -21.81
CA GLY A 254 3.64 -12.31 -22.25
C GLY A 254 2.67 -12.25 -21.08
N ARG A 255 3.03 -12.89 -19.97
CA ARG A 255 2.22 -12.90 -18.76
C ARG A 255 2.07 -11.51 -18.13
N ILE A 256 3.13 -10.70 -18.15
CA ILE A 256 3.05 -9.31 -17.70
C ILE A 256 2.05 -8.52 -18.56
N ALA A 257 2.13 -8.66 -19.89
CA ALA A 257 1.21 -7.97 -20.79
C ALA A 257 -0.25 -8.38 -20.53
N GLU A 258 -0.55 -9.68 -20.43
CA GLU A 258 -1.90 -10.18 -20.12
C GLU A 258 -2.47 -9.59 -18.83
N ILE A 259 -1.69 -9.56 -17.75
CA ILE A 259 -2.13 -9.03 -16.44
C ILE A 259 -2.37 -7.52 -16.51
N VAL A 260 -1.50 -6.78 -17.19
CA VAL A 260 -1.63 -5.32 -17.32
C VAL A 260 -2.83 -4.95 -18.19
N GLU A 261 -3.11 -5.70 -19.26
CA GLU A 261 -4.27 -5.51 -20.14
C GLU A 261 -5.58 -5.86 -19.44
N ALA A 262 -5.60 -6.95 -18.67
CA ALA A 262 -6.77 -7.35 -17.90
C ALA A 262 -7.12 -6.31 -16.81
N GLY A 263 -6.12 -5.65 -16.24
CA GLY A 263 -6.30 -4.67 -15.19
C GLY A 263 -6.75 -5.27 -13.84
N PRO A 264 -7.32 -4.43 -12.94
CA PRO A 264 -7.74 -4.81 -11.60
C PRO A 264 -8.95 -5.74 -11.55
#